data_f6c352232c4efd792ad1c111d2990d25
#
_entry.id   f6c352232c4efd792ad1c111d2990d25
#
_cell.length_a   1.000
_cell.length_b   1.000
_cell.length_c   1.000
_cell.angle_alpha   90.00
_cell.angle_beta   90.00
_cell.angle_gamma   90.00
#
_symmetry.space_group_name_H-M   'P 1'
#
loop_
_entity.id
_entity.type
_entity.pdbx_description
1 polymer ?
#
loop_
_entity_poly.entity_id
_entity_poly.type
_entity_poly.pdbx_seq_one_letter_code
_entity_poly.pdbx_strand_id
1 'polypeptide(L)'
;MKTISLVAGPCSAESRTQMLETARGLKEIGVGTLRAGLWKPRSRCGTFEGVGEEGLDWMREIQQKLGLRVMTEVALPCHVEAVRKAGLDMIWIGARTTVNPFMMHELAESLRGCDMPVWVKNPVCPDVDLWIGAVERLQQAGLKDIRIIHRGFCTVDSSPYRNAPLWELAERFHTHFPELPFYCDPSHI
;
A
#
# COMPACT_ATOMS: atom_id res chain seq x y z
N MET A 1 27.75 -2.01 0.39
CA MET A 1 26.60 -2.90 0.09
C MET A 1 25.32 -2.06 0.08
N LYS A 2 24.48 -2.16 -0.94
CA LYS A 2 23.16 -1.51 -0.92
C LYS A 2 22.29 -2.25 0.09
N THR A 3 21.80 -1.56 1.10
CA THR A 3 20.89 -2.13 2.11
C THR A 3 19.51 -2.30 1.47
N ILE A 4 18.96 -3.52 1.51
CA ILE A 4 17.59 -3.78 1.04
C ILE A 4 16.63 -3.29 2.13
N SER A 5 15.72 -2.39 1.78
CA SER A 5 14.63 -1.98 2.67
C SER A 5 13.51 -3.00 2.60
N LEU A 6 13.15 -3.59 3.73
CA LEU A 6 12.12 -4.62 3.82
C LEU A 6 10.88 -4.10 4.56
N VAL A 7 9.71 -4.32 3.94
CA VAL A 7 8.40 -4.08 4.53
C VAL A 7 7.65 -5.42 4.52
N ALA A 8 7.22 -5.89 5.67
CA ALA A 8 6.56 -7.18 5.78
C ALA A 8 5.36 -7.14 6.74
N GLY A 9 4.52 -8.17 6.68
CA GLY A 9 3.34 -8.31 7.54
C GLY A 9 2.19 -9.02 6.83
N PRO A 10 1.08 -9.28 7.53
CA PRO A 10 -0.04 -10.03 7.00
C PRO A 10 -0.76 -9.25 5.91
N CYS A 11 -1.32 -9.95 4.92
CA CYS A 11 -2.14 -9.31 3.89
C CYS A 11 -3.34 -8.58 4.50
N SER A 12 -3.89 -9.13 5.58
CA SER A 12 -5.04 -8.60 6.31
C SER A 12 -4.76 -8.68 7.81
N ALA A 13 -5.09 -7.61 8.54
CA ALA A 13 -5.21 -7.68 9.98
C ALA A 13 -6.52 -8.42 10.31
N GLU A 14 -6.43 -9.50 11.08
CA GLU A 14 -7.58 -10.34 11.42
C GLU A 14 -7.86 -10.39 12.93
N SER A 15 -6.81 -10.23 13.73
CA SER A 15 -6.93 -10.13 15.18
C SER A 15 -5.74 -9.37 15.78
N ARG A 16 -5.96 -8.81 16.98
CA ARG A 16 -4.90 -8.15 17.75
C ARG A 16 -3.74 -9.10 18.05
N THR A 17 -4.03 -10.36 18.38
CA THR A 17 -3.02 -11.38 18.67
C THR A 17 -2.15 -11.64 17.44
N GLN A 18 -2.75 -11.93 16.28
CA GLN A 18 -2.02 -12.12 15.02
C GLN A 18 -1.10 -10.93 14.73
N MET A 19 -1.59 -9.72 14.87
CA MET A 19 -0.82 -8.51 14.59
C MET A 19 0.38 -8.35 15.50
N LEU A 20 0.21 -8.54 16.81
CA LEU A 20 1.30 -8.42 17.79
C LEU A 20 2.35 -9.54 17.67
N GLU A 21 1.94 -10.78 17.44
CA GLU A 21 2.85 -11.91 17.24
C GLU A 21 3.66 -11.72 15.96
N THR A 22 3.01 -11.35 14.85
CA THR A 22 3.71 -11.03 13.61
C THR A 22 4.70 -9.87 13.80
N ALA A 23 4.31 -8.81 14.50
CA ALA A 23 5.17 -7.66 14.74
C ALA A 23 6.40 -8.02 15.57
N ARG A 24 6.27 -8.88 16.59
CA ARG A 24 7.41 -9.37 17.39
C ARG A 24 8.38 -10.16 16.52
N GLY A 25 7.89 -11.14 15.77
CA GLY A 25 8.74 -11.92 14.88
C GLY A 25 9.45 -11.08 13.81
N LEU A 26 8.79 -10.07 13.24
CA LEU A 26 9.41 -9.15 12.31
C LEU A 26 10.52 -8.32 12.94
N LYS A 27 10.30 -7.84 14.16
CA LYS A 27 11.32 -7.09 14.92
C LYS A 27 12.56 -7.96 15.24
N GLU A 28 12.36 -9.22 15.62
CA GLU A 28 13.45 -10.16 15.91
C GLU A 28 14.36 -10.39 14.71
N ILE A 29 13.82 -10.39 13.49
CA ILE A 29 14.61 -10.54 12.26
C ILE A 29 15.05 -9.20 11.64
N GLY A 30 14.89 -8.09 12.38
CA GLY A 30 15.38 -6.77 11.97
C GLY A 30 14.52 -6.02 10.95
N VAL A 31 13.26 -6.43 10.71
CA VAL A 31 12.33 -5.69 9.86
C VAL A 31 11.79 -4.48 10.63
N GLY A 32 12.01 -3.28 10.09
CA GLY A 32 11.62 -2.02 10.73
C GLY A 32 10.22 -1.51 10.40
N THR A 33 9.52 -2.12 9.45
CA THR A 33 8.20 -1.65 9.00
C THR A 33 7.23 -2.81 8.85
N LEU A 34 6.11 -2.76 9.59
CA LEU A 34 5.02 -3.71 9.49
C LEU A 34 3.93 -3.14 8.56
N ARG A 35 3.44 -3.99 7.65
CA ARG A 35 2.26 -3.67 6.82
C ARG A 35 1.09 -4.61 7.15
N ALA A 36 -0.13 -4.09 7.21
CA ALA A 36 -1.35 -4.91 7.24
C ALA A 36 -2.53 -4.14 6.68
N GLY A 37 -3.38 -4.79 5.87
CA GLY A 37 -4.60 -4.16 5.38
C GLY A 37 -5.70 -4.21 6.44
N LEU A 38 -6.23 -3.05 6.82
CA LEU A 38 -7.36 -2.93 7.74
C LEU A 38 -8.69 -2.95 7.01
N TRP A 39 -8.73 -2.41 5.81
CA TRP A 39 -9.86 -2.43 4.89
C TRP A 39 -9.47 -3.25 3.65
N LYS A 40 -10.35 -4.17 3.24
CA LYS A 40 -10.04 -5.11 2.16
C LYS A 40 -11.08 -5.01 1.04
N PRO A 41 -10.75 -4.38 -0.09
CA PRO A 41 -11.65 -4.37 -1.24
C PRO A 41 -11.81 -5.81 -1.78
N ARG A 42 -13.01 -6.36 -1.67
CA ARG A 42 -13.33 -7.70 -2.13
C ARG A 42 -14.16 -7.66 -3.42
N SER A 43 -13.92 -8.63 -4.30
CA SER A 43 -14.68 -8.75 -5.56
C SER A 43 -16.09 -9.34 -5.34
N ARG A 44 -16.31 -10.04 -4.22
CA ARG A 44 -17.58 -10.68 -3.89
C ARG A 44 -18.01 -10.29 -2.49
N CYS A 45 -19.31 -10.02 -2.32
CA CYS A 45 -19.93 -9.77 -1.02
C CYS A 45 -19.86 -11.00 -0.10
N GLY A 46 -19.98 -10.80 1.20
CA GLY A 46 -20.01 -11.88 2.19
C GLY A 46 -18.64 -12.50 2.53
N THR A 47 -17.56 -11.91 2.08
CA THR A 47 -16.20 -12.28 2.49
C THR A 47 -15.66 -11.26 3.49
N PHE A 48 -14.61 -11.63 4.24
CA PHE A 48 -13.99 -10.74 5.22
C PHE A 48 -13.45 -9.47 4.56
N GLU A 49 -14.01 -8.32 4.89
CA GLU A 49 -13.69 -7.00 4.32
C GLU A 49 -12.70 -6.20 5.16
N GLY A 50 -12.11 -6.83 6.16
CA GLY A 50 -11.16 -6.21 7.09
C GLY A 50 -11.81 -5.88 8.43
N VAL A 51 -10.97 -5.54 9.41
CA VAL A 51 -11.39 -5.16 10.76
C VAL A 51 -11.73 -3.66 10.88
N GLY A 52 -11.39 -2.89 9.84
CA GLY A 52 -11.65 -1.45 9.84
C GLY A 52 -10.84 -0.69 10.90
N GLU A 53 -11.48 0.30 11.51
CA GLU A 53 -10.84 1.23 12.45
C GLU A 53 -10.32 0.56 13.73
N GLU A 54 -10.91 -0.57 14.16
CA GLU A 54 -10.40 -1.30 15.32
C GLU A 54 -8.94 -1.69 15.18
N GLY A 55 -8.51 -2.04 13.98
CA GLY A 55 -7.12 -2.38 13.68
C GLY A 55 -6.14 -1.22 13.81
N LEU A 56 -6.60 0.03 13.80
CA LEU A 56 -5.76 1.21 14.01
C LEU A 56 -5.18 1.22 15.44
N ASP A 57 -5.96 0.83 16.43
CA ASP A 57 -5.48 0.75 17.80
C ASP A 57 -4.39 -0.34 17.96
N TRP A 58 -4.54 -1.47 17.26
CA TRP A 58 -3.51 -2.52 17.24
C TRP A 58 -2.22 -2.04 16.60
N MET A 59 -2.32 -1.26 15.52
CA MET A 59 -1.14 -0.67 14.86
C MET A 59 -0.45 0.36 15.76
N ARG A 60 -1.20 1.23 16.44
CA ARG A 60 -0.65 2.17 17.42
C ARG A 60 0.06 1.45 18.56
N GLU A 61 -0.51 0.36 19.05
CA GLU A 61 0.12 -0.45 20.09
C GLU A 61 1.47 -1.02 19.62
N ILE A 62 1.55 -1.47 18.36
CA ILE A 62 2.80 -1.96 17.76
C ILE A 62 3.83 -0.84 17.65
N GLN A 63 3.45 0.36 17.19
CA GLN A 63 4.34 1.52 17.16
C GLN A 63 4.92 1.80 18.56
N GLN A 64 4.05 1.91 19.56
CA GLN A 64 4.42 2.32 20.92
C GLN A 64 5.24 1.27 21.66
N LYS A 65 4.86 -0.01 21.57
CA LYS A 65 5.49 -1.09 22.32
C LYS A 65 6.70 -1.72 21.64
N LEU A 66 6.71 -1.75 20.31
CA LEU A 66 7.74 -2.44 19.54
C LEU A 66 8.64 -1.48 18.76
N GLY A 67 8.26 -0.22 18.60
CA GLY A 67 9.02 0.77 17.85
C GLY A 67 9.08 0.50 16.33
N LEU A 68 8.16 -0.32 15.81
CA LEU A 68 8.05 -0.55 14.38
C LEU A 68 7.25 0.58 13.73
N ARG A 69 7.65 1.00 12.53
CA ARG A 69 6.77 1.80 11.69
C ARG A 69 5.64 0.92 11.17
N VAL A 70 4.47 1.51 10.96
CA VAL A 70 3.28 0.78 10.50
C VAL A 70 2.67 1.43 9.27
N MET A 71 2.07 0.61 8.41
CA MET A 71 1.34 1.09 7.24
C MET A 71 0.11 0.24 6.95
N THR A 72 -0.93 0.88 6.43
CA THR A 72 -2.17 0.23 6.00
C THR A 72 -2.64 0.69 4.63
N GLU A 73 -3.54 -0.10 4.01
CA GLU A 73 -4.24 0.27 2.77
C GLU A 73 -5.31 1.31 3.04
N VAL A 74 -5.42 2.30 2.16
CA VAL A 74 -6.54 3.22 2.11
C VAL A 74 -7.17 3.21 0.72
N ALA A 75 -8.48 3.42 0.66
CA ALA A 75 -9.24 3.48 -0.57
C ALA A 75 -10.25 4.62 -0.61
N LEU A 76 -10.55 5.23 0.54
CA LEU A 76 -11.53 6.29 0.69
C LEU A 76 -10.95 7.44 1.52
N PRO A 77 -11.43 8.69 1.35
CA PRO A 77 -11.04 9.83 2.19
C PRO A 77 -11.21 9.60 3.68
N CYS A 78 -12.29 8.94 4.11
CA CYS A 78 -12.52 8.62 5.53
C CYS A 78 -11.44 7.67 6.10
N HIS A 79 -10.87 6.76 5.29
CA HIS A 79 -9.74 5.93 5.73
C HIS A 79 -8.49 6.78 5.96
N VAL A 80 -8.24 7.78 5.10
CA VAL A 80 -7.11 8.72 5.25
C VAL A 80 -7.27 9.51 6.55
N GLU A 81 -8.45 10.03 6.81
CA GLU A 81 -8.77 10.77 8.04
C GLU A 81 -8.55 9.90 9.29
N ALA A 82 -9.08 8.67 9.31
CA ALA A 82 -8.92 7.73 10.40
C ALA A 82 -7.45 7.40 10.67
N VAL A 83 -6.66 7.14 9.63
CA VAL A 83 -5.22 6.86 9.73
C VAL A 83 -4.45 8.05 10.27
N ARG A 84 -4.75 9.27 9.79
CA ARG A 84 -4.11 10.51 10.28
C ARG A 84 -4.44 10.76 11.76
N LYS A 85 -5.70 10.60 12.15
CA LYS A 85 -6.15 10.74 13.55
C LYS A 85 -5.50 9.70 14.46
N ALA A 86 -5.29 8.49 13.96
CA ALA A 86 -4.59 7.44 14.68
C ALA A 86 -3.07 7.65 14.75
N GLY A 87 -2.48 8.52 13.92
CA GLY A 87 -1.05 8.81 13.92
C GLY A 87 -0.20 7.66 13.36
N LEU A 88 -0.69 6.94 12.34
CA LEU A 88 0.11 5.93 11.66
C LEU A 88 1.19 6.58 10.78
N ASP A 89 2.29 5.85 10.52
CA ASP A 89 3.48 6.41 9.86
C ASP A 89 3.31 6.58 8.36
N MET A 90 2.56 5.71 7.68
CA MET A 90 2.40 5.73 6.23
C MET A 90 1.20 4.92 5.76
N ILE A 91 0.82 5.12 4.50
CA ILE A 91 -0.29 4.42 3.84
C ILE A 91 0.14 3.85 2.49
N TRP A 92 -0.63 2.88 1.98
CA TRP A 92 -0.57 2.55 0.57
C TRP A 92 -1.95 2.60 -0.09
N ILE A 93 -1.95 2.95 -1.36
CA ILE A 93 -3.11 2.90 -2.25
C ILE A 93 -3.07 1.57 -3.00
N GLY A 94 -4.13 0.80 -2.88
CA GLY A 94 -4.23 -0.54 -3.43
C GLY A 94 -4.43 -0.56 -4.94
N ALA A 95 -4.04 -1.65 -5.59
CA ALA A 95 -4.11 -1.81 -7.05
C ALA A 95 -5.53 -1.68 -7.63
N ARG A 96 -6.58 -2.01 -6.85
CA ARG A 96 -7.98 -1.83 -7.25
C ARG A 96 -8.45 -0.38 -7.15
N THR A 97 -7.83 0.40 -6.30
CA THR A 97 -8.10 1.84 -6.17
C THR A 97 -7.36 2.62 -7.25
N THR A 98 -6.11 2.25 -7.55
CA THR A 98 -5.26 2.90 -8.55
C THR A 98 -5.88 2.88 -9.96
N VAL A 99 -6.72 1.89 -10.30
CA VAL A 99 -7.42 1.83 -11.61
C VAL A 99 -8.52 2.88 -11.78
N ASN A 100 -8.93 3.55 -10.71
CA ASN A 100 -10.08 4.45 -10.74
C ASN A 100 -9.63 5.91 -10.58
N PRO A 101 -9.64 6.72 -11.67
CA PRO A 101 -9.21 8.11 -11.61
C PRO A 101 -10.02 8.99 -10.65
N PHE A 102 -11.33 8.71 -10.46
CA PHE A 102 -12.15 9.46 -9.51
C PHE A 102 -11.73 9.18 -8.07
N MET A 103 -11.55 7.90 -7.71
CA MET A 103 -11.06 7.53 -6.36
C MET A 103 -9.67 8.10 -6.11
N MET A 104 -8.78 8.08 -7.11
CA MET A 104 -7.44 8.65 -6.99
C MET A 104 -7.50 10.17 -6.80
N HIS A 105 -8.43 10.86 -7.46
CA HIS A 105 -8.63 12.29 -7.26
C HIS A 105 -9.10 12.60 -5.83
N GLU A 106 -10.14 11.93 -5.36
CA GLU A 106 -10.67 12.09 -4.00
C GLU A 106 -9.60 11.81 -2.92
N LEU A 107 -8.80 10.76 -3.10
CA LEU A 107 -7.70 10.46 -2.19
C LEU A 107 -6.60 11.52 -2.24
N ALA A 108 -6.23 12.00 -3.43
CA ALA A 108 -5.23 13.05 -3.57
C ALA A 108 -5.67 14.34 -2.86
N GLU A 109 -6.94 14.74 -3.02
CA GLU A 109 -7.48 15.91 -2.32
C GLU A 109 -7.51 15.71 -0.80
N SER A 110 -7.89 14.52 -0.32
CA SER A 110 -7.90 14.22 1.13
C SER A 110 -6.50 14.20 1.76
N LEU A 111 -5.48 13.98 0.94
CA LEU A 111 -4.07 13.96 1.34
C LEU A 111 -3.38 15.33 1.17
N ARG A 112 -4.06 16.34 0.64
CA ARG A 112 -3.48 17.68 0.43
C ARG A 112 -2.92 18.26 1.73
N GLY A 113 -1.66 18.69 1.67
CA GLY A 113 -0.95 19.23 2.85
C GLY A 113 -0.55 18.17 3.88
N CYS A 114 -0.58 16.89 3.52
CA CYS A 114 -0.12 15.81 4.38
C CYS A 114 1.35 15.46 4.04
N ASP A 115 2.20 15.36 5.07
CA ASP A 115 3.60 14.96 4.91
C ASP A 115 3.82 13.45 5.07
N MET A 116 2.73 12.67 5.20
CA MET A 116 2.80 11.21 5.35
C MET A 116 3.27 10.56 4.03
N PRO A 117 4.22 9.61 4.08
CA PRO A 117 4.61 8.83 2.92
C PRO A 117 3.43 8.04 2.33
N VAL A 118 3.20 8.17 1.03
CA VAL A 118 2.13 7.48 0.29
C VAL A 118 2.74 6.51 -0.71
N TRP A 119 2.39 5.24 -0.56
CA TRP A 119 2.85 4.19 -1.45
C TRP A 119 1.76 3.83 -2.46
N VAL A 120 2.09 3.73 -3.74
CA VAL A 120 1.13 3.50 -4.82
C VAL A 120 1.43 2.16 -5.49
N LYS A 121 0.50 1.22 -5.40
CA LYS A 121 0.58 -0.04 -6.17
C LYS A 121 0.23 0.22 -7.63
N ASN A 122 0.87 -0.54 -8.54
CA ASN A 122 0.42 -0.56 -9.94
C ASN A 122 -1.07 -0.98 -10.02
N PRO A 123 -1.81 -0.53 -11.03
CA PRO A 123 -3.20 -0.94 -11.26
C PRO A 123 -3.29 -2.46 -11.47
N VAL A 124 -4.48 -3.03 -11.25
CA VAL A 124 -4.70 -4.48 -11.49
C VAL A 124 -4.61 -4.83 -12.96
N CYS A 125 -5.09 -3.96 -13.86
CA CYS A 125 -4.96 -4.11 -15.31
C CYS A 125 -3.58 -3.64 -15.80
N PRO A 126 -3.08 -4.17 -16.94
CA PRO A 126 -1.78 -3.79 -17.49
C PRO A 126 -1.83 -2.45 -18.24
N ASP A 127 -2.16 -1.39 -17.51
CA ASP A 127 -2.30 -0.02 -18.02
C ASP A 127 -1.36 0.91 -17.26
N VAL A 128 -0.28 1.33 -17.92
CA VAL A 128 0.74 2.20 -17.34
C VAL A 128 0.23 3.63 -17.20
N ASP A 129 -0.64 4.09 -18.09
CA ASP A 129 -1.14 5.48 -18.06
C ASP A 129 -2.05 5.71 -16.84
N LEU A 130 -2.82 4.70 -16.43
CA LEU A 130 -3.56 4.74 -15.17
C LEU A 130 -2.62 4.85 -13.96
N TRP A 131 -1.48 4.16 -13.99
CA TRP A 131 -0.50 4.24 -12.91
C TRP A 131 0.20 5.59 -12.86
N ILE A 132 0.65 6.09 -14.01
CA ILE A 132 1.23 7.44 -14.17
C ILE A 132 0.23 8.49 -13.68
N GLY A 133 -0.99 8.47 -14.19
CA GLY A 133 -2.03 9.44 -13.82
C GLY A 133 -2.43 9.39 -12.35
N ALA A 134 -2.30 8.23 -11.67
CA ALA A 134 -2.50 8.13 -10.23
C ALA A 134 -1.41 8.90 -9.45
N VAL A 135 -0.15 8.76 -9.85
CA VAL A 135 0.99 9.47 -9.23
C VAL A 135 0.92 10.97 -9.51
N GLU A 136 0.64 11.36 -10.75
CA GLU A 136 0.48 12.78 -11.13
C GLU A 136 -0.55 13.51 -10.27
N ARG A 137 -1.70 12.87 -9.97
CA ARG A 137 -2.73 13.46 -9.09
C ARG A 137 -2.21 13.72 -7.68
N LEU A 138 -1.44 12.78 -7.13
CA LEU A 138 -0.81 12.94 -5.82
C LEU A 138 0.24 14.07 -5.83
N GLN A 139 1.05 14.16 -6.88
CA GLN A 139 2.02 15.26 -7.06
C GLN A 139 1.32 16.61 -7.19
N GLN A 140 0.24 16.70 -7.97
CA GLN A 140 -0.57 17.92 -8.11
C GLN A 140 -1.25 18.34 -6.79
N ALA A 141 -1.60 17.38 -5.94
CA ALA A 141 -2.08 17.65 -4.59
C ALA A 141 -0.96 18.11 -3.61
N GLY A 142 0.31 18.09 -4.06
CA GLY A 142 1.46 18.58 -3.31
C GLY A 142 2.18 17.55 -2.45
N LEU A 143 1.91 16.25 -2.66
CA LEU A 143 2.60 15.18 -1.92
C LEU A 143 4.06 15.08 -2.38
N LYS A 144 4.98 14.96 -1.41
CA LYS A 144 6.43 14.94 -1.65
C LYS A 144 7.05 13.56 -1.50
N ASP A 145 6.54 12.72 -0.58
CA ASP A 145 7.06 11.36 -0.36
C ASP A 145 6.09 10.34 -0.98
N ILE A 146 6.24 10.12 -2.29
CA ILE A 146 5.50 9.11 -3.05
C ILE A 146 6.44 7.97 -3.36
N ARG A 147 6.02 6.73 -3.08
CA ARG A 147 6.78 5.50 -3.30
C ARG A 147 5.95 4.50 -4.10
N ILE A 148 6.61 3.73 -4.92
CA ILE A 148 5.96 2.88 -5.92
C ILE A 148 6.08 1.41 -5.52
N ILE A 149 4.99 0.66 -5.69
CA ILE A 149 4.96 -0.78 -5.44
C ILE A 149 4.52 -1.50 -6.71
N HIS A 150 5.42 -2.28 -7.28
CA HIS A 150 5.09 -3.23 -8.33
C HIS A 150 4.66 -4.56 -7.73
N ARG A 151 3.46 -5.05 -8.09
CA ARG A 151 2.83 -6.27 -7.55
C ARG A 151 2.32 -7.22 -8.64
N GLY A 152 2.71 -6.98 -9.92
CA GLY A 152 2.20 -7.68 -11.08
C GLY A 152 0.83 -7.19 -11.54
N PHE A 153 0.40 -7.65 -12.71
CA PHE A 153 -0.84 -7.26 -13.38
C PHE A 153 -1.73 -8.48 -13.60
N CYS A 154 -3.04 -8.31 -13.54
CA CYS A 154 -3.99 -9.33 -13.90
C CYS A 154 -4.05 -9.43 -15.42
N THR A 155 -3.74 -10.61 -15.98
CA THR A 155 -3.83 -10.91 -17.40
C THR A 155 -4.90 -11.96 -17.64
N VAL A 156 -5.44 -12.00 -18.87
CA VAL A 156 -6.47 -12.97 -19.29
C VAL A 156 -5.84 -14.31 -19.63
N ASP A 157 -4.55 -14.32 -19.98
CA ASP A 157 -3.82 -15.51 -20.42
C ASP A 157 -3.43 -16.40 -19.24
N SER A 158 -3.24 -17.68 -19.53
CA SER A 158 -2.70 -18.63 -18.56
C SER A 158 -1.27 -18.27 -18.19
N SER A 159 -1.11 -17.71 -17.00
CA SER A 159 0.19 -17.37 -16.41
C SER A 159 0.46 -18.31 -15.24
N PRO A 160 1.71 -18.74 -14.99
CA PRO A 160 2.07 -19.44 -13.76
C PRO A 160 1.98 -18.52 -12.53
N TYR A 161 1.87 -17.22 -12.74
CA TYR A 161 1.76 -16.21 -11.70
C TYR A 161 0.30 -15.87 -11.42
N ARG A 162 0.00 -15.55 -10.16
CA ARG A 162 -1.29 -14.99 -9.79
C ARG A 162 -1.54 -13.64 -10.48
N ASN A 163 -0.48 -12.84 -10.62
CA ASN A 163 -0.46 -11.59 -11.38
C ASN A 163 0.86 -11.55 -12.13
N ALA A 164 0.80 -11.51 -13.45
CA ALA A 164 1.99 -11.49 -14.29
C ALA A 164 2.87 -10.28 -13.99
N PRO A 165 4.19 -10.43 -13.81
CA PRO A 165 5.05 -9.31 -13.45
C PRO A 165 5.17 -8.24 -14.54
N LEU A 166 5.07 -8.60 -15.83
CA LEU A 166 5.15 -7.68 -16.98
C LEU A 166 6.15 -6.55 -16.72
N TRP A 167 7.42 -6.92 -16.54
CA TRP A 167 8.49 -6.00 -16.13
C TRP A 167 8.67 -4.82 -17.08
N GLU A 168 8.38 -5.00 -18.36
CA GLU A 168 8.40 -3.95 -19.38
C GLU A 168 7.46 -2.77 -19.04
N LEU A 169 6.33 -3.04 -18.39
CA LEU A 169 5.42 -1.97 -17.94
C LEU A 169 5.96 -1.26 -16.70
N ALA A 170 6.60 -2.01 -15.80
CA ALA A 170 7.28 -1.44 -14.64
C ALA A 170 8.46 -0.56 -15.05
N GLU A 171 9.23 -0.97 -16.05
CA GLU A 171 10.34 -0.19 -16.63
C GLU A 171 9.83 1.09 -17.31
N ARG A 172 8.75 1.00 -18.11
CA ARG A 172 8.12 2.18 -18.72
C ARG A 172 7.67 3.19 -17.66
N PHE A 173 7.02 2.73 -16.59
CA PHE A 173 6.64 3.58 -15.49
C PHE A 173 7.87 4.23 -14.82
N HIS A 174 8.90 3.44 -14.50
CA HIS A 174 10.11 3.94 -13.85
C HIS A 174 10.89 4.91 -14.75
N THR A 175 10.84 4.74 -16.06
CA THR A 175 11.41 5.70 -17.02
C THR A 175 10.72 7.06 -16.96
N HIS A 176 9.41 7.09 -16.67
CA HIS A 176 8.63 8.32 -16.52
C HIS A 176 8.90 9.03 -15.18
N PHE A 177 9.11 8.27 -14.09
CA PHE A 177 9.41 8.77 -12.75
C PHE A 177 10.69 8.12 -12.18
N PRO A 178 11.87 8.42 -12.73
CA PRO A 178 13.11 7.76 -12.31
C PRO A 178 13.56 8.12 -10.89
N GLU A 179 13.04 9.22 -10.34
CA GLU A 179 13.37 9.71 -9.00
C GLU A 179 12.55 9.02 -7.88
N LEU A 180 11.43 8.38 -8.22
CA LEU A 180 10.57 7.77 -7.21
C LEU A 180 11.14 6.43 -6.71
N PRO A 181 11.18 6.20 -5.39
CA PRO A 181 11.59 4.92 -4.83
C PRO A 181 10.66 3.80 -5.31
N PHE A 182 11.26 2.73 -5.85
CA PHE A 182 10.54 1.62 -6.48
C PHE A 182 10.73 0.33 -5.69
N TYR A 183 9.64 -0.33 -5.34
CA TYR A 183 9.59 -1.55 -4.54
C TYR A 183 8.86 -2.66 -5.29
N CYS A 184 9.21 -3.90 -4.98
CA CYS A 184 8.52 -5.09 -5.48
C CYS A 184 7.74 -5.77 -4.35
N ASP A 185 6.49 -6.16 -4.64
CA ASP A 185 5.64 -6.97 -3.76
C ASP A 185 5.53 -8.40 -4.35
N PRO A 186 6.49 -9.29 -4.06
CA PRO A 186 6.51 -10.64 -4.63
C PRO A 186 5.39 -11.55 -4.10
N SER A 187 4.76 -11.17 -2.99
CA SER A 187 3.67 -11.97 -2.40
C SER A 187 2.35 -11.90 -3.19
N HIS A 188 2.26 -10.98 -4.15
CA HIS A 188 1.08 -10.82 -5.01
C HIS A 188 1.35 -11.14 -6.49
N ILE A 189 2.60 -11.38 -6.87
CA ILE A 189 3.00 -11.82 -8.22
C ILE A 189 2.63 -13.28 -8.51
#